data_5f7545fe0564b0ddc716bd51ab673019
#
_entry.id   5f7545fe0564b0ddc716bd51ab673019
#
_cell.length_a   1.000
_cell.length_b   1.000
_cell.length_c   1.000
_cell.angle_alpha   90.00
_cell.angle_beta   90.00
_cell.angle_gamma   90.00
#
_symmetry.space_group_name_H-M   'P 1'
#
loop_
_entity.id
_entity.type
_entity.pdbx_description
1 polymer ?
#
loop_
_entity_poly.entity_id
_entity_poly.type
_entity_poly.pdbx_seq_one_letter_code
_entity_poly.pdbx_strand_id
1 'polypeptide(L)'
;KRLFHAGHAGSGSGITVCTDRKILIEGGRAVELWFSDYHTEKVKVSVKVQKQLFGLQTEFQRIDVFESEEFGRFVALDGEIVFSDKDEFIYDEMVTHVPMTVHPNVKNVLIIGGGDGGVARELIHYPQIESIDVVESDKMFVDVCAEMFPDIAQGLKDERVNIYYEDGLRFLRNKKARYDLIINDSTDPLGHTEGLFTKEFYGSCYKALRDDGIMVYQHGSPFYDEDEVECRKMHRKVFRSFPVSRVYHIPTCPSGYWLFGFASKKYHPLEDFRPERFDNLNIETWYYTTNLHRGAFMLPKYVEDLLEEEENSL
;
A
#
# COMPACT_ATOMS: atom_id res chain seq x y z
N LYS A 1 -1.26 -1.81 24.66
CA LYS A 1 -0.08 -2.71 24.80
C LYS A 1 -0.49 -4.06 24.28
N ARG A 2 -0.22 -4.34 23.00
CA ARG A 2 -0.32 -5.70 22.45
C ARG A 2 0.69 -6.59 23.20
N LEU A 3 0.21 -7.62 23.87
CA LEU A 3 1.04 -8.70 24.40
C LEU A 3 1.33 -9.68 23.27
N PHE A 4 2.56 -9.71 22.80
CA PHE A 4 3.01 -10.70 21.83
C PHE A 4 3.09 -12.07 22.51
N HIS A 5 2.29 -13.02 22.02
CA HIS A 5 2.41 -14.44 22.40
C HIS A 5 3.25 -15.14 21.32
N ALA A 6 4.39 -15.68 21.74
CA ALA A 6 5.19 -16.56 20.92
C ALA A 6 4.44 -17.89 20.68
N GLY A 7 3.99 -18.12 19.45
CA GLY A 7 3.37 -19.37 19.01
C GLY A 7 4.40 -20.35 18.49
N HIS A 8 4.26 -21.64 18.84
CA HIS A 8 5.12 -22.75 18.47
C HIS A 8 5.05 -23.07 16.97
N ALA A 9 6.22 -23.35 16.40
CA ALA A 9 6.40 -23.79 15.03
C ALA A 9 5.83 -25.20 14.78
N GLY A 10 4.97 -25.32 13.76
CA GLY A 10 4.54 -26.56 13.14
C GLY A 10 5.24 -26.79 11.82
N SER A 11 5.74 -27.98 11.59
CA SER A 11 6.56 -28.43 10.47
C SER A 11 5.80 -28.57 9.16
N GLY A 12 6.35 -28.01 8.05
CA GLY A 12 6.03 -28.48 6.71
C GLY A 12 5.98 -27.40 5.64
N SER A 13 7.08 -27.19 4.99
CA SER A 13 7.40 -26.76 3.63
C SER A 13 8.65 -25.89 3.64
N GLY A 14 9.61 -26.24 2.78
CA GLY A 14 11.03 -25.89 2.90
C GLY A 14 11.42 -24.42 2.72
N ILE A 15 11.11 -23.58 3.67
CA ILE A 15 11.75 -22.27 3.86
C ILE A 15 12.85 -22.45 4.90
N THR A 16 14.09 -22.18 4.48
CA THR A 16 15.25 -22.26 5.38
C THR A 16 15.31 -20.98 6.20
N VAL A 17 14.86 -21.04 7.45
CA VAL A 17 15.05 -19.96 8.42
C VAL A 17 16.51 -19.97 8.89
N CYS A 18 17.22 -18.87 8.71
CA CYS A 18 18.56 -18.69 9.29
C CYS A 18 18.48 -18.64 10.82
N THR A 19 18.97 -19.69 11.49
CA THR A 19 19.03 -19.77 12.94
C THR A 19 20.16 -18.94 13.52
N ASP A 20 19.87 -18.27 14.65
CA ASP A 20 20.73 -17.43 15.48
C ASP A 20 22.22 -17.80 15.50
N ARG A 21 23.06 -16.92 15.00
CA ARG A 21 24.47 -16.85 15.42
C ARG A 21 24.79 -15.45 15.92
N LYS A 22 24.67 -15.24 17.23
CA LYS A 22 25.39 -14.15 17.90
C LYS A 22 26.88 -14.46 17.81
N ILE A 23 27.61 -13.75 16.96
CA ILE A 23 29.05 -13.75 16.97
C ILE A 23 29.47 -12.85 18.14
N LEU A 24 29.67 -13.45 19.31
CA LEU A 24 30.33 -12.79 20.45
C LEU A 24 31.85 -12.85 20.20
N ILE A 25 32.45 -11.72 19.88
CA ILE A 25 33.88 -11.54 19.88
C ILE A 25 34.23 -11.09 21.30
N GLU A 26 34.92 -11.91 22.09
CA GLU A 26 35.43 -11.54 23.41
C GLU A 26 36.31 -10.30 23.28
N GLY A 27 35.93 -9.21 23.96
CA GLY A 27 36.68 -7.94 24.01
C GLY A 27 36.46 -6.98 22.82
N GLY A 28 35.61 -7.32 21.84
CA GLY A 28 35.28 -6.48 20.68
C GLY A 28 33.97 -5.71 20.81
N ARG A 29 33.84 -4.57 20.11
CA ARG A 29 32.59 -3.92 19.89
C ARG A 29 31.66 -4.88 19.12
N ALA A 30 30.41 -5.02 19.56
CA ALA A 30 29.41 -5.79 18.82
C ALA A 30 29.29 -5.22 17.39
N VAL A 31 29.26 -6.09 16.41
CA VAL A 31 28.97 -5.70 15.02
C VAL A 31 27.52 -5.20 14.98
N GLU A 32 27.33 -3.98 14.52
CA GLU A 32 26.00 -3.43 14.28
C GLU A 32 25.61 -3.67 12.84
N LEU A 33 24.39 -4.14 12.63
CA LEU A 33 23.81 -4.31 11.30
C LEU A 33 22.81 -3.19 11.07
N TRP A 34 22.92 -2.55 9.92
CA TRP A 34 22.04 -1.47 9.49
C TRP A 34 21.50 -1.80 8.09
N PHE A 35 20.18 -1.79 7.94
CA PHE A 35 19.54 -1.76 6.65
C PHE A 35 19.45 -0.29 6.21
N SER A 36 19.73 -0.02 4.94
CA SER A 36 19.66 1.34 4.40
C SER A 36 18.68 1.36 3.23
N ASP A 37 17.66 2.14 3.38
CA ASP A 37 16.67 2.48 2.37
C ASP A 37 17.08 3.79 1.70
N TYR A 38 17.23 3.78 0.39
CA TYR A 38 17.68 4.92 -0.40
C TYR A 38 16.48 5.59 -1.06
N HIS A 39 16.03 6.71 -0.49
CA HIS A 39 14.99 7.53 -1.11
C HIS A 39 15.43 8.20 -2.40
N THR A 40 16.72 8.59 -2.47
CA THR A 40 17.38 9.12 -3.65
C THR A 40 18.84 8.69 -3.64
N GLU A 41 19.58 8.93 -4.72
CA GLU A 41 21.05 8.70 -4.71
C GLU A 41 21.77 9.48 -3.60
N LYS A 42 21.16 10.52 -3.03
CA LYS A 42 21.78 11.44 -2.06
C LYS A 42 21.18 11.34 -0.67
N VAL A 43 20.04 10.69 -0.50
CA VAL A 43 19.31 10.62 0.78
C VAL A 43 18.96 9.17 1.09
N LYS A 44 19.31 8.73 2.26
CA LYS A 44 18.91 7.42 2.79
C LYS A 44 18.48 7.50 4.25
N VAL A 45 17.58 6.62 4.61
CA VAL A 45 17.26 6.31 6.01
C VAL A 45 17.87 4.96 6.35
N SER A 46 18.44 4.83 7.54
CA SER A 46 19.03 3.57 7.98
C SER A 46 18.39 3.10 9.26
N VAL A 47 17.92 1.86 9.26
CA VAL A 47 17.31 1.18 10.40
C VAL A 47 18.27 0.17 10.97
N LYS A 48 18.55 0.22 12.28
CA LYS A 48 19.36 -0.78 12.96
C LYS A 48 18.57 -2.08 13.05
N VAL A 49 19.11 -3.16 12.49
CA VAL A 49 18.48 -4.47 12.44
C VAL A 49 19.18 -5.44 13.39
N GLN A 50 18.40 -6.33 13.97
CA GLN A 50 18.88 -7.40 14.82
C GLN A 50 19.31 -8.60 13.98
N LYS A 51 18.50 -8.95 12.99
CA LYS A 51 18.75 -10.06 12.06
C LYS A 51 17.91 -9.93 10.79
N GLN A 52 18.37 -10.58 9.74
CA GLN A 52 17.58 -10.88 8.57
C GLN A 52 16.83 -12.20 8.81
N LEU A 53 15.50 -12.16 8.65
CA LEU A 53 14.62 -13.33 8.85
C LEU A 53 14.44 -14.13 7.58
N PHE A 54 14.39 -13.43 6.43
CA PHE A 54 14.19 -14.00 5.11
C PHE A 54 14.93 -13.19 4.06
N GLY A 55 15.32 -13.82 2.95
CA GLY A 55 15.90 -13.14 1.80
C GLY A 55 15.89 -14.04 0.57
N LEU A 56 15.20 -13.61 -0.49
CA LEU A 56 15.08 -14.35 -1.75
C LEU A 56 14.94 -13.39 -2.94
N GLN A 57 15.65 -13.71 -4.03
CA GLN A 57 15.40 -13.09 -5.33
C GLN A 57 14.39 -13.95 -6.09
N THR A 58 13.21 -13.38 -6.40
CA THR A 58 12.22 -14.01 -7.29
C THR A 58 12.48 -13.59 -8.74
N GLU A 59 11.63 -13.99 -9.64
CA GLU A 59 11.65 -13.49 -11.02
C GLU A 59 11.14 -12.05 -11.14
N PHE A 60 10.47 -11.53 -10.11
CA PHE A 60 9.88 -10.20 -10.08
C PHE A 60 10.72 -9.19 -9.31
N GLN A 61 11.19 -9.57 -8.10
CA GLN A 61 11.81 -8.66 -7.15
C GLN A 61 12.66 -9.39 -6.11
N ARG A 62 13.49 -8.66 -5.42
CA ARG A 62 14.18 -9.12 -4.21
C ARG A 62 13.29 -8.90 -3.00
N ILE A 63 12.99 -9.97 -2.24
CA ILE A 63 12.22 -9.90 -1.00
C ILE A 63 13.18 -10.11 0.16
N ASP A 64 13.25 -9.16 1.09
CA ASP A 64 14.02 -9.28 2.33
C ASP A 64 13.10 -8.96 3.53
N VAL A 65 13.18 -9.78 4.59
CA VAL A 65 12.49 -9.54 5.85
C VAL A 65 13.50 -9.40 6.96
N PHE A 66 13.40 -8.32 7.71
CA PHE A 66 14.29 -8.02 8.83
C PHE A 66 13.51 -7.88 10.13
N GLU A 67 14.23 -8.06 11.25
CA GLU A 67 13.75 -7.74 12.58
C GLU A 67 14.55 -6.57 13.16
N SER A 68 13.84 -5.56 13.68
CA SER A 68 14.41 -4.40 14.36
C SER A 68 13.75 -4.18 15.72
N GLU A 69 14.44 -3.44 16.63
CA GLU A 69 13.84 -3.08 17.93
C GLU A 69 12.80 -1.98 17.81
N GLU A 70 12.96 -1.07 16.83
CA GLU A 70 12.10 0.12 16.69
C GLU A 70 10.85 -0.16 15.88
N PHE A 71 10.96 -0.92 14.78
CA PHE A 71 9.86 -1.15 13.83
C PHE A 71 9.25 -2.55 13.92
N GLY A 72 9.78 -3.43 14.79
CA GLY A 72 9.43 -4.84 14.75
C GLY A 72 9.99 -5.51 13.51
N ARG A 73 9.22 -6.38 12.88
CA ARG A 73 9.55 -6.93 11.57
C ARG A 73 9.19 -5.91 10.50
N PHE A 74 10.00 -5.86 9.45
CA PHE A 74 9.68 -5.09 8.25
C PHE A 74 10.08 -5.83 6.99
N VAL A 75 9.40 -5.53 5.91
CA VAL A 75 9.69 -6.05 4.57
C VAL A 75 10.34 -4.97 3.75
N ALA A 76 11.39 -5.38 3.01
CA ALA A 76 11.95 -4.56 1.96
C ALA A 76 11.84 -5.31 0.62
N LEU A 77 11.38 -4.60 -0.41
CA LEU A 77 11.32 -5.07 -1.80
C LEU A 77 12.36 -4.27 -2.60
N ASP A 78 13.26 -4.98 -3.28
CA ASP A 78 14.37 -4.39 -4.06
C ASP A 78 15.22 -3.36 -3.29
N GLY A 79 15.23 -3.43 -1.95
CA GLY A 79 15.99 -2.56 -1.07
C GLY A 79 15.21 -1.39 -0.46
N GLU A 80 13.92 -1.24 -0.76
CA GLU A 80 13.02 -0.22 -0.22
C GLU A 80 12.08 -0.83 0.83
N ILE A 81 11.92 -0.16 1.98
CA ILE A 81 11.00 -0.60 3.04
C ILE A 81 9.57 -0.33 2.58
N VAL A 82 8.76 -1.39 2.47
CA VAL A 82 7.36 -1.27 2.03
C VAL A 82 6.36 -1.21 3.18
N PHE A 83 6.59 -1.95 4.27
CA PHE A 83 5.81 -1.86 5.50
C PHE A 83 6.55 -2.45 6.70
N SER A 84 6.08 -2.14 7.90
CA SER A 84 6.57 -2.72 9.16
C SER A 84 5.43 -3.07 10.12
N ASP A 85 5.71 -3.96 11.11
CA ASP A 85 4.76 -4.26 12.20
C ASP A 85 4.28 -3.00 12.95
N LYS A 86 5.04 -1.90 12.88
CA LYS A 86 4.78 -0.68 13.64
C LYS A 86 3.76 0.23 12.98
N ASP A 87 3.71 0.30 11.65
CA ASP A 87 3.00 1.37 10.94
C ASP A 87 2.21 0.93 9.69
N GLU A 88 2.16 -0.37 9.35
CA GLU A 88 1.42 -0.87 8.19
C GLU A 88 -0.03 -0.36 8.16
N PHE A 89 -0.65 -0.28 9.33
CA PHE A 89 -2.05 0.15 9.48
C PHE A 89 -2.29 1.58 8.99
N ILE A 90 -1.27 2.46 9.00
CA ILE A 90 -1.42 3.84 8.50
C ILE A 90 -1.80 3.83 7.02
N TYR A 91 -1.09 3.01 6.25
CA TYR A 91 -1.33 2.84 4.82
C TYR A 91 -2.67 2.15 4.57
N ASP A 92 -2.85 0.96 5.14
CA ASP A 92 -3.98 0.08 4.88
C ASP A 92 -5.32 0.73 5.24
N GLU A 93 -5.39 1.37 6.41
CA GLU A 93 -6.58 2.07 6.85
C GLU A 93 -6.92 3.27 5.95
N MET A 94 -5.93 4.05 5.53
CA MET A 94 -6.17 5.25 4.75
C MET A 94 -6.57 4.96 3.31
N VAL A 95 -5.95 3.97 2.65
CA VAL A 95 -6.35 3.60 1.27
C VAL A 95 -7.70 2.92 1.23
N THR A 96 -8.11 2.29 2.34
CA THR A 96 -9.39 1.58 2.45
C THR A 96 -10.52 2.48 2.94
N HIS A 97 -10.38 3.10 4.11
CA HIS A 97 -11.52 3.79 4.74
C HIS A 97 -11.86 5.11 4.07
N VAL A 98 -10.90 5.78 3.44
CA VAL A 98 -11.17 7.01 2.68
C VAL A 98 -12.20 6.78 1.57
N PRO A 99 -12.02 5.87 0.60
CA PRO A 99 -13.03 5.65 -0.43
C PRO A 99 -14.32 5.00 0.11
N MET A 100 -14.22 4.13 1.13
CA MET A 100 -15.38 3.43 1.70
C MET A 100 -16.37 4.36 2.41
N THR A 101 -15.91 5.48 2.95
CA THR A 101 -16.76 6.50 3.58
C THR A 101 -17.39 7.46 2.56
N VAL A 102 -16.87 7.47 1.33
CA VAL A 102 -17.35 8.34 0.23
C VAL A 102 -18.32 7.60 -0.67
N HIS A 103 -17.98 6.41 -1.14
CA HIS A 103 -18.86 5.63 -2.01
C HIS A 103 -20.01 5.00 -1.23
N PRO A 104 -21.30 5.18 -1.64
CA PRO A 104 -22.45 4.74 -0.85
C PRO A 104 -22.63 3.22 -0.80
N ASN A 105 -22.10 2.46 -1.76
CA ASN A 105 -22.40 1.04 -1.90
C ASN A 105 -21.29 0.30 -2.67
N VAL A 106 -20.14 0.11 -2.03
CA VAL A 106 -19.05 -0.69 -2.60
C VAL A 106 -19.34 -2.17 -2.40
N LYS A 107 -19.43 -2.94 -3.48
CA LYS A 107 -19.69 -4.39 -3.48
C LYS A 107 -18.54 -5.19 -4.08
N ASN A 108 -17.94 -4.69 -5.15
CA ASN A 108 -16.87 -5.37 -5.88
C ASN A 108 -15.63 -4.51 -5.87
N VAL A 109 -14.57 -5.02 -5.26
CA VAL A 109 -13.28 -4.35 -5.12
C VAL A 109 -12.21 -5.08 -5.93
N LEU A 110 -11.32 -4.32 -6.52
CA LEU A 110 -10.08 -4.81 -7.10
C LEU A 110 -8.91 -4.18 -6.35
N ILE A 111 -7.99 -5.01 -5.88
CA ILE A 111 -6.69 -4.61 -5.37
C ILE A 111 -5.65 -5.06 -6.39
N ILE A 112 -4.79 -4.14 -6.84
CA ILE A 112 -3.67 -4.44 -7.72
C ILE A 112 -2.40 -4.28 -6.90
N GLY A 113 -1.63 -5.35 -6.74
CA GLY A 113 -0.68 -5.54 -5.65
C GLY A 113 -1.39 -6.06 -4.41
N GLY A 114 -0.97 -5.63 -3.24
CA GLY A 114 -1.60 -5.97 -1.96
C GLY A 114 -1.40 -7.43 -1.53
N GLY A 115 -0.31 -8.02 -1.96
CA GLY A 115 0.07 -9.39 -1.60
C GLY A 115 0.37 -9.61 -0.13
N ASP A 116 0.56 -8.55 0.65
CA ASP A 116 0.67 -8.59 2.12
C ASP A 116 -0.68 -8.87 2.80
N GLY A 117 -1.80 -8.44 2.20
CA GLY A 117 -3.16 -8.67 2.69
C GLY A 117 -3.71 -7.59 3.62
N GLY A 118 -2.97 -6.52 3.90
CA GLY A 118 -3.39 -5.47 4.82
C GLY A 118 -4.63 -4.72 4.32
N VAL A 119 -4.64 -4.30 3.05
CA VAL A 119 -5.81 -3.68 2.43
C VAL A 119 -7.03 -4.61 2.44
N ALA A 120 -6.81 -5.91 2.15
CA ALA A 120 -7.90 -6.89 2.20
C ALA A 120 -8.43 -7.06 3.63
N ARG A 121 -7.56 -7.03 4.65
CA ARG A 121 -7.92 -7.07 6.08
C ARG A 121 -8.86 -5.94 6.46
N GLU A 122 -8.60 -4.71 5.99
CA GLU A 122 -9.47 -3.57 6.27
C GLU A 122 -10.81 -3.66 5.51
N LEU A 123 -10.78 -4.11 4.26
CA LEU A 123 -11.99 -4.24 3.43
C LEU A 123 -12.99 -5.27 3.96
N ILE A 124 -12.53 -6.39 4.54
CA ILE A 124 -13.43 -7.44 5.05
C ILE A 124 -14.31 -6.99 6.23
N HIS A 125 -13.97 -5.88 6.88
CA HIS A 125 -14.82 -5.24 7.90
C HIS A 125 -16.11 -4.65 7.35
N TYR A 126 -16.23 -4.50 6.04
CA TYR A 126 -17.40 -3.93 5.38
C TYR A 126 -18.33 -5.05 4.88
N PRO A 127 -19.49 -5.28 5.57
CA PRO A 127 -20.37 -6.42 5.27
C PRO A 127 -21.05 -6.34 3.91
N GLN A 128 -21.14 -5.16 3.29
CA GLN A 128 -21.74 -4.97 1.97
C GLN A 128 -20.83 -5.42 0.82
N ILE A 129 -19.52 -5.66 1.06
CA ILE A 129 -18.60 -6.16 0.05
C ILE A 129 -18.93 -7.62 -0.26
N GLU A 130 -19.14 -7.89 -1.55
CA GLU A 130 -19.48 -9.20 -2.07
C GLU A 130 -18.26 -9.94 -2.63
N SER A 131 -17.30 -9.20 -3.20
CA SER A 131 -16.07 -9.78 -3.80
C SER A 131 -14.90 -8.82 -3.73
N ILE A 132 -13.73 -9.36 -3.41
CA ILE A 132 -12.43 -8.67 -3.43
C ILE A 132 -11.50 -9.50 -4.33
N ASP A 133 -11.18 -8.96 -5.50
CA ASP A 133 -10.19 -9.56 -6.40
C ASP A 133 -8.83 -8.92 -6.07
N VAL A 134 -7.85 -9.75 -5.64
CA VAL A 134 -6.45 -9.35 -5.40
C VAL A 134 -5.61 -9.86 -6.55
N VAL A 135 -4.88 -8.96 -7.20
CA VAL A 135 -4.03 -9.30 -8.36
C VAL A 135 -2.58 -8.99 -8.02
N GLU A 136 -1.86 -10.02 -7.63
CA GLU A 136 -0.45 -9.95 -7.24
C GLU A 136 0.40 -10.81 -8.19
N SER A 137 1.45 -10.23 -8.75
CA SER A 137 2.32 -10.95 -9.68
C SER A 137 3.22 -11.95 -8.98
N ASP A 138 3.71 -11.60 -7.80
CA ASP A 138 4.68 -12.40 -7.06
C ASP A 138 4.03 -13.26 -5.97
N LYS A 139 3.70 -14.51 -6.34
CA LYS A 139 3.16 -15.49 -5.39
C LYS A 139 4.06 -15.68 -4.17
N MET A 140 5.39 -15.58 -4.34
CA MET A 140 6.32 -15.78 -3.23
C MET A 140 6.16 -14.65 -2.19
N PHE A 141 5.88 -13.42 -2.62
CA PHE A 141 5.60 -12.32 -1.70
C PHE A 141 4.36 -12.61 -0.83
N VAL A 142 3.27 -13.11 -1.44
CA VAL A 142 2.08 -13.53 -0.69
C VAL A 142 2.40 -14.63 0.33
N ASP A 143 3.15 -15.65 -0.10
CA ASP A 143 3.53 -16.77 0.77
C ASP A 143 4.40 -16.29 1.96
N VAL A 144 5.35 -15.40 1.72
CA VAL A 144 6.22 -14.81 2.77
C VAL A 144 5.39 -13.97 3.74
N CYS A 145 4.48 -13.14 3.25
CA CYS A 145 3.61 -12.33 4.11
C CYS A 145 2.67 -13.20 4.94
N ALA A 146 2.10 -14.26 4.37
CA ALA A 146 1.25 -15.20 5.10
C ALA A 146 2.00 -15.95 6.22
N GLU A 147 3.30 -16.21 6.05
CA GLU A 147 4.14 -16.89 7.05
C GLU A 147 4.70 -15.92 8.08
N MET A 148 5.25 -14.79 7.65
CA MET A 148 5.98 -13.86 8.51
C MET A 148 5.09 -12.80 9.15
N PHE A 149 3.95 -12.44 8.52
CA PHE A 149 3.02 -11.40 8.97
C PHE A 149 1.56 -11.90 8.98
N PRO A 150 1.27 -13.00 9.71
CA PRO A 150 -0.04 -13.65 9.65
C PRO A 150 -1.21 -12.76 10.08
N ASP A 151 -0.97 -11.77 10.95
CA ASP A 151 -2.00 -10.82 11.42
C ASP A 151 -2.35 -9.79 10.32
N ILE A 152 -1.43 -9.47 9.42
CA ILE A 152 -1.68 -8.62 8.26
C ILE A 152 -2.36 -9.45 7.17
N ALA A 153 -1.76 -10.58 6.82
CA ALA A 153 -2.20 -11.45 5.74
C ALA A 153 -3.52 -12.21 6.00
N GLN A 154 -4.10 -12.11 7.21
CA GLN A 154 -5.35 -12.83 7.53
C GLN A 154 -6.51 -12.45 6.62
N GLY A 155 -6.54 -11.21 6.11
CA GLY A 155 -7.56 -10.73 5.18
C GLY A 155 -7.65 -11.54 3.90
N LEU A 156 -6.52 -12.10 3.44
CA LEU A 156 -6.47 -12.93 2.23
C LEU A 156 -7.19 -14.29 2.37
N LYS A 157 -7.58 -14.67 3.58
CA LYS A 157 -8.26 -15.96 3.88
C LYS A 157 -9.79 -15.82 3.91
N ASP A 158 -10.34 -14.62 3.80
CA ASP A 158 -11.80 -14.39 3.77
C ASP A 158 -12.40 -15.00 2.50
N GLU A 159 -13.58 -15.60 2.61
CA GLU A 159 -14.26 -16.29 1.50
C GLU A 159 -14.62 -15.37 0.32
N ARG A 160 -14.66 -14.06 0.53
CA ARG A 160 -14.93 -13.04 -0.49
C ARG A 160 -13.67 -12.68 -1.30
N VAL A 161 -12.47 -13.09 -0.83
CA VAL A 161 -11.19 -12.75 -1.46
C VAL A 161 -10.77 -13.79 -2.48
N ASN A 162 -10.48 -13.32 -3.69
CA ASN A 162 -9.97 -14.13 -4.79
C ASN A 162 -8.58 -13.63 -5.18
N ILE A 163 -7.55 -14.45 -5.06
CA ILE A 163 -6.18 -14.08 -5.40
C ILE A 163 -5.86 -14.57 -6.81
N TYR A 164 -5.35 -13.67 -7.66
CA TYR A 164 -4.90 -13.92 -9.02
C TYR A 164 -3.41 -13.61 -9.13
N TYR A 165 -2.62 -14.60 -9.50
CA TYR A 165 -1.17 -14.46 -9.71
C TYR A 165 -0.90 -14.11 -11.17
N GLU A 166 -1.06 -12.82 -11.50
CA GLU A 166 -0.82 -12.32 -12.85
C GLU A 166 -0.53 -10.81 -12.85
N ASP A 167 -0.08 -10.30 -14.00
CA ASP A 167 0.16 -8.87 -14.20
C ASP A 167 -1.13 -8.05 -14.14
N GLY A 168 -1.14 -6.97 -13.35
CA GLY A 168 -2.32 -6.14 -13.11
C GLY A 168 -2.88 -5.47 -14.37
N LEU A 169 -2.01 -4.99 -15.27
CA LEU A 169 -2.45 -4.39 -16.53
C LEU A 169 -3.09 -5.43 -17.45
N ARG A 170 -2.52 -6.63 -17.51
CA ARG A 170 -3.06 -7.75 -18.28
C ARG A 170 -4.43 -8.18 -17.73
N PHE A 171 -4.57 -8.27 -16.41
CA PHE A 171 -5.82 -8.61 -15.76
C PHE A 171 -6.95 -7.64 -16.11
N LEU A 172 -6.64 -6.35 -16.20
CA LEU A 172 -7.61 -5.29 -16.50
C LEU A 172 -8.09 -5.25 -17.96
N ARG A 173 -7.33 -5.77 -18.93
CA ARG A 173 -7.59 -5.56 -20.36
C ARG A 173 -9.03 -5.83 -20.83
N ASN A 174 -9.70 -6.79 -20.21
CA ASN A 174 -11.05 -7.21 -20.62
C ASN A 174 -12.11 -6.88 -19.56
N LYS A 175 -11.78 -6.11 -18.52
CA LYS A 175 -12.74 -5.74 -17.48
C LYS A 175 -13.49 -4.46 -17.89
N LYS A 176 -14.80 -4.47 -17.75
CA LYS A 176 -15.64 -3.30 -18.03
C LYS A 176 -16.73 -3.20 -16.98
N ALA A 177 -16.88 -2.03 -16.37
CA ALA A 177 -17.92 -1.70 -15.39
C ALA A 177 -18.15 -2.82 -14.35
N ARG A 178 -17.08 -3.40 -13.83
CA ARG A 178 -17.11 -4.53 -12.90
C ARG A 178 -16.94 -4.11 -11.47
N TYR A 179 -16.07 -3.14 -11.20
CA TYR A 179 -15.64 -2.77 -9.86
C TYR A 179 -16.24 -1.44 -9.42
N ASP A 180 -16.60 -1.36 -8.14
CA ASP A 180 -17.04 -0.14 -7.49
C ASP A 180 -15.83 0.64 -6.92
N LEU A 181 -14.78 -0.11 -6.55
CA LEU A 181 -13.54 0.43 -6.02
C LEU A 181 -12.35 -0.33 -6.64
N ILE A 182 -11.33 0.42 -7.06
CA ILE A 182 -10.01 -0.11 -7.42
C ILE A 182 -8.99 0.54 -6.50
N ILE A 183 -8.17 -0.25 -5.84
CA ILE A 183 -7.02 0.19 -5.05
C ILE A 183 -5.76 -0.29 -5.77
N ASN A 184 -4.93 0.66 -6.25
CA ASN A 184 -3.61 0.34 -6.78
C ASN A 184 -2.62 0.40 -5.63
N ASP A 185 -2.30 -0.77 -5.12
CA ASP A 185 -1.43 -1.04 -3.98
C ASP A 185 -0.12 -1.68 -4.46
N SER A 186 0.44 -1.09 -5.50
CA SER A 186 1.71 -1.51 -6.08
C SER A 186 2.86 -0.66 -5.53
N THR A 187 4.05 -1.23 -5.48
CA THR A 187 5.29 -0.49 -5.21
C THR A 187 5.58 0.55 -6.29
N ASP A 188 6.59 1.37 -6.09
CA ASP A 188 7.02 2.42 -6.99
C ASP A 188 7.20 1.96 -8.46
N PRO A 189 7.14 2.88 -9.44
CA PRO A 189 7.17 2.55 -10.87
C PRO A 189 8.54 2.09 -11.36
N LEU A 190 9.09 1.05 -10.74
CA LEU A 190 10.38 0.48 -11.07
C LEU A 190 10.22 -0.96 -11.58
N GLY A 191 10.98 -1.32 -12.61
CA GLY A 191 11.03 -2.69 -13.12
C GLY A 191 9.67 -3.21 -13.60
N HIS A 192 9.16 -4.27 -12.97
CA HIS A 192 7.93 -4.94 -13.39
C HIS A 192 6.65 -4.14 -13.09
N THR A 193 6.69 -3.17 -12.18
CA THR A 193 5.54 -2.32 -11.82
C THR A 193 5.38 -1.10 -12.74
N GLU A 194 6.36 -0.73 -13.56
CA GLU A 194 6.33 0.46 -14.43
C GLU A 194 5.04 0.54 -15.28
N GLY A 195 4.54 -0.60 -15.74
CA GLY A 195 3.30 -0.72 -16.50
C GLY A 195 2.05 -0.19 -15.77
N LEU A 196 2.03 -0.25 -14.44
CA LEU A 196 0.93 0.15 -13.57
C LEU A 196 0.83 1.67 -13.35
N PHE A 197 1.75 2.45 -13.96
CA PHE A 197 1.79 3.90 -13.85
C PHE A 197 1.64 4.60 -15.22
N THR A 198 1.12 3.89 -16.22
CA THR A 198 0.92 4.40 -17.58
C THR A 198 -0.49 4.95 -17.78
N LYS A 199 -0.65 5.82 -18.81
CA LYS A 199 -1.99 6.28 -19.25
C LYS A 199 -2.89 5.10 -19.66
N GLU A 200 -2.31 4.05 -20.23
CA GLU A 200 -3.05 2.84 -20.61
C GLU A 200 -3.64 2.16 -19.38
N PHE A 201 -2.86 2.06 -18.32
CA PHE A 201 -3.30 1.50 -17.05
C PHE A 201 -4.46 2.28 -16.45
N TYR A 202 -4.32 3.61 -16.27
CA TYR A 202 -5.41 4.45 -15.74
C TYR A 202 -6.66 4.44 -16.61
N GLY A 203 -6.49 4.42 -17.94
CA GLY A 203 -7.59 4.24 -18.88
C GLY A 203 -8.27 2.87 -18.77
N SER A 204 -7.52 1.83 -18.44
CA SER A 204 -8.05 0.47 -18.19
C SER A 204 -8.79 0.40 -16.86
N CYS A 205 -8.24 1.02 -15.80
CA CYS A 205 -8.94 1.18 -14.51
C CYS A 205 -10.26 1.94 -14.69
N TYR A 206 -10.24 3.05 -15.43
CA TYR A 206 -11.46 3.81 -15.71
C TYR A 206 -12.52 2.95 -16.39
N LYS A 207 -12.16 2.13 -17.39
CA LYS A 207 -13.11 1.22 -18.07
C LYS A 207 -13.61 0.10 -17.17
N ALA A 208 -12.75 -0.42 -16.28
CA ALA A 208 -13.08 -1.49 -15.34
C ALA A 208 -14.00 -1.03 -14.22
N LEU A 209 -13.93 0.25 -13.83
CA LEU A 209 -14.81 0.87 -12.86
C LEU A 209 -16.22 1.05 -13.43
N ARG A 210 -17.23 0.86 -12.58
CA ARG A 210 -18.62 1.24 -12.82
C ARG A 210 -18.78 2.76 -12.97
N ASP A 211 -19.96 3.22 -13.37
CA ASP A 211 -20.21 4.62 -13.72
C ASP A 211 -20.05 5.60 -12.54
N ASP A 212 -20.01 5.09 -11.33
CA ASP A 212 -19.80 5.86 -10.10
C ASP A 212 -18.58 5.38 -9.28
N GLY A 213 -17.74 4.55 -9.89
CA GLY A 213 -16.61 3.92 -9.23
C GLY A 213 -15.49 4.89 -8.84
N ILE A 214 -14.72 4.47 -7.83
CA ILE A 214 -13.59 5.20 -7.26
C ILE A 214 -12.31 4.37 -7.48
N MET A 215 -11.20 5.07 -7.72
CA MET A 215 -9.85 4.53 -7.71
C MET A 215 -9.02 5.27 -6.66
N VAL A 216 -8.29 4.51 -5.83
CA VAL A 216 -7.24 5.04 -4.96
C VAL A 216 -5.90 4.47 -5.43
N TYR A 217 -4.86 5.28 -5.41
CA TYR A 217 -3.55 4.89 -5.91
C TYR A 217 -2.44 5.70 -5.23
N GLN A 218 -1.24 5.14 -5.21
CA GLN A 218 -0.06 5.88 -4.77
C GLN A 218 0.21 7.05 -5.73
N HIS A 219 0.45 8.23 -5.17
CA HIS A 219 0.69 9.47 -5.93
C HIS A 219 2.14 9.94 -5.84
N GLY A 220 2.96 9.27 -5.03
CA GLY A 220 4.36 9.59 -4.79
C GLY A 220 4.56 10.62 -3.68
N SER A 221 5.79 11.09 -3.53
CA SER A 221 6.16 12.10 -2.55
C SER A 221 6.54 13.41 -3.26
N PRO A 222 6.06 14.57 -2.82
CA PRO A 222 6.51 15.85 -3.34
C PRO A 222 7.69 16.44 -2.55
N PHE A 223 8.34 15.61 -1.69
CA PHE A 223 9.31 16.11 -0.71
C PHE A 223 10.75 16.16 -1.26
N TYR A 224 11.14 15.18 -2.08
CA TYR A 224 12.44 15.15 -2.72
C TYR A 224 12.34 15.55 -4.20
N ASP A 225 13.36 16.21 -4.74
CA ASP A 225 13.33 16.78 -6.09
C ASP A 225 13.02 15.75 -7.19
N GLU A 226 13.55 14.54 -7.06
CA GLU A 226 13.35 13.47 -8.05
C GLU A 226 11.92 12.92 -7.97
N ASP A 227 11.42 12.72 -6.75
CA ASP A 227 10.06 12.22 -6.47
C ASP A 227 9.02 13.28 -6.85
N GLU A 228 9.30 14.56 -6.65
CA GLU A 228 8.43 15.67 -7.08
C GLU A 228 8.14 15.58 -8.58
N VAL A 229 9.15 15.29 -9.39
CA VAL A 229 8.98 15.17 -10.84
C VAL A 229 8.04 14.02 -11.20
N GLU A 230 8.16 12.88 -10.52
CA GLU A 230 7.27 11.73 -10.74
C GLU A 230 5.86 12.02 -10.22
N CYS A 231 5.71 12.65 -9.07
CA CYS A 231 4.43 13.10 -8.53
C CYS A 231 3.68 14.01 -9.53
N ARG A 232 4.36 14.99 -10.13
CA ARG A 232 3.82 15.86 -11.19
C ARG A 232 3.36 15.07 -12.42
N LYS A 233 4.18 14.13 -12.90
CA LYS A 233 3.83 13.27 -14.03
C LYS A 233 2.61 12.40 -13.73
N MET A 234 2.54 11.85 -12.52
CA MET A 234 1.41 11.04 -12.05
C MET A 234 0.12 11.86 -12.05
N HIS A 235 0.15 13.06 -11.47
CA HIS A 235 -1.00 13.95 -11.42
C HIS A 235 -1.56 14.23 -12.82
N ARG A 236 -0.72 14.60 -13.79
CA ARG A 236 -1.13 14.83 -15.18
C ARG A 236 -1.83 13.63 -15.83
N LYS A 237 -1.36 12.41 -15.54
CA LYS A 237 -1.92 11.20 -16.13
C LYS A 237 -3.35 10.92 -15.64
N VAL A 238 -3.59 11.12 -14.34
CA VAL A 238 -4.86 10.77 -13.70
C VAL A 238 -5.87 11.91 -13.81
N PHE A 239 -5.45 13.16 -13.59
CA PHE A 239 -6.32 14.33 -13.63
C PHE A 239 -7.11 14.45 -14.92
N ARG A 240 -6.51 14.07 -16.06
CA ARG A 240 -7.18 14.04 -17.36
C ARG A 240 -8.13 12.84 -17.57
N SER A 241 -7.97 11.81 -16.77
CA SER A 241 -8.70 10.55 -16.96
C SER A 241 -9.99 10.48 -16.15
N PHE A 242 -10.09 11.25 -15.06
CA PHE A 242 -11.22 11.20 -14.13
C PHE A 242 -11.85 12.58 -13.92
N PRO A 243 -13.19 12.69 -13.86
CA PRO A 243 -13.88 13.97 -13.63
C PRO A 243 -13.63 14.54 -12.22
N VAL A 244 -13.34 13.69 -11.25
CA VAL A 244 -12.93 14.10 -9.90
C VAL A 244 -11.58 13.49 -9.61
N SER A 245 -10.59 14.34 -9.34
CA SER A 245 -9.26 13.93 -8.91
C SER A 245 -8.83 14.82 -7.74
N ARG A 246 -8.46 14.20 -6.63
CA ARG A 246 -7.99 14.85 -5.41
C ARG A 246 -6.83 14.06 -4.84
N VAL A 247 -6.04 14.74 -4.02
CA VAL A 247 -4.87 14.14 -3.38
C VAL A 247 -5.01 14.30 -1.87
N TYR A 248 -4.60 13.30 -1.13
CA TYR A 248 -4.49 13.35 0.32
C TYR A 248 -3.15 12.78 0.78
N HIS A 249 -2.73 13.08 1.99
CA HIS A 249 -1.41 12.71 2.49
C HIS A 249 -1.46 11.78 3.68
N ILE A 250 -0.41 10.98 3.83
CA ILE A 250 -0.12 10.17 5.01
C ILE A 250 1.37 10.25 5.36
N PRO A 251 1.75 10.02 6.62
CA PRO A 251 3.13 9.67 6.94
C PRO A 251 3.37 8.19 6.59
N THR A 252 4.58 7.86 6.17
CA THR A 252 4.99 6.47 5.91
C THR A 252 6.30 6.15 6.62
N CYS A 253 6.55 4.86 6.86
CA CYS A 253 7.86 4.39 7.32
C CYS A 253 8.85 4.40 6.14
N PRO A 254 10.14 4.68 6.37
CA PRO A 254 10.70 5.07 7.66
C PRO A 254 10.64 6.57 7.95
N SER A 255 10.35 7.44 6.98
CA SER A 255 10.32 8.88 7.21
C SER A 255 9.77 9.66 6.02
N GLY A 256 8.59 9.30 5.55
CA GLY A 256 8.05 9.93 4.35
C GLY A 256 6.88 10.86 4.61
N TYR A 257 6.72 11.81 3.70
CA TYR A 257 5.48 12.50 3.43
C TYR A 257 4.99 11.97 2.09
N TRP A 258 3.92 11.18 2.11
CA TRP A 258 3.45 10.47 0.94
C TRP A 258 2.06 10.93 0.54
N LEU A 259 1.81 10.95 -0.76
CA LEU A 259 0.53 11.34 -1.31
C LEU A 259 -0.20 10.13 -1.89
N PHE A 260 -1.51 10.12 -1.65
CA PHE A 260 -2.45 9.24 -2.32
C PHE A 260 -3.36 10.01 -3.24
N GLY A 261 -3.63 9.45 -4.40
CA GLY A 261 -4.64 9.97 -5.31
C GLY A 261 -5.99 9.33 -5.07
N PHE A 262 -7.02 10.16 -5.06
CA PHE A 262 -8.42 9.78 -5.08
C PHE A 262 -9.02 10.21 -6.41
N ALA A 263 -9.31 9.26 -7.28
CA ALA A 263 -9.88 9.51 -8.60
C ALA A 263 -11.27 8.87 -8.70
N SER A 264 -12.27 9.66 -9.05
CA SER A 264 -13.65 9.19 -9.05
C SER A 264 -14.38 9.61 -10.33
N LYS A 265 -15.29 8.77 -10.77
CA LYS A 265 -16.21 9.09 -11.87
C LYS A 265 -17.35 10.00 -11.43
N LYS A 266 -17.61 10.09 -10.12
CA LYS A 266 -18.80 10.80 -9.62
C LYS A 266 -18.59 11.51 -8.29
N TYR A 267 -18.06 10.82 -7.29
CA TYR A 267 -18.07 11.29 -5.91
C TYR A 267 -16.87 12.17 -5.58
N HIS A 268 -17.12 13.25 -4.84
CA HIS A 268 -16.08 14.12 -4.31
C HIS A 268 -15.71 13.67 -2.88
N PRO A 269 -14.40 13.51 -2.54
CA PRO A 269 -14.00 12.91 -1.27
C PRO A 269 -14.39 13.68 -0.01
N LEU A 270 -14.67 14.99 -0.12
CA LEU A 270 -15.11 15.81 1.02
C LEU A 270 -16.61 16.12 0.99
N GLU A 271 -17.19 16.36 -0.19
CA GLU A 271 -18.62 16.73 -0.32
C GLU A 271 -19.54 15.52 -0.14
N ASP A 272 -19.13 14.35 -0.66
CA ASP A 272 -19.86 13.09 -0.55
C ASP A 272 -19.43 12.22 0.63
N PHE A 273 -18.48 12.70 1.44
CA PHE A 273 -18.06 12.05 2.66
C PHE A 273 -19.21 11.93 3.67
N ARG A 274 -19.43 10.72 4.17
CA ARG A 274 -20.45 10.41 5.17
C ARG A 274 -19.83 9.60 6.30
N PRO A 275 -19.46 10.26 7.42
CA PRO A 275 -18.81 9.60 8.55
C PRO A 275 -19.60 8.41 9.07
N GLU A 276 -20.92 8.44 9.00
CA GLU A 276 -21.81 7.39 9.49
C GLU A 276 -21.55 6.03 8.80
N ARG A 277 -20.99 6.04 7.59
CA ARG A 277 -20.65 4.80 6.87
C ARG A 277 -19.51 4.03 7.53
N PHE A 278 -18.70 4.71 8.31
CA PHE A 278 -17.63 4.13 9.10
C PHE A 278 -18.04 3.98 10.57
N ASP A 279 -18.53 5.06 11.19
CA ASP A 279 -18.83 5.10 12.63
C ASP A 279 -19.86 4.03 13.03
N ASN A 280 -20.83 3.71 12.17
CA ASN A 280 -21.85 2.67 12.43
C ASN A 280 -21.31 1.24 12.41
N LEU A 281 -20.13 1.00 11.84
CA LEU A 281 -19.54 -0.33 11.75
C LEU A 281 -18.74 -0.71 13.01
N ASN A 282 -18.42 0.27 13.86
CA ASN A 282 -17.59 0.10 15.05
C ASN A 282 -16.26 -0.62 14.76
N ILE A 283 -15.63 -0.29 13.63
CA ILE A 283 -14.32 -0.79 13.26
C ILE A 283 -13.29 -0.15 14.18
N GLU A 284 -12.44 -0.96 14.81
CA GLU A 284 -11.31 -0.48 15.59
C GLU A 284 -10.16 -0.14 14.65
N THR A 285 -9.72 1.10 14.65
CA THR A 285 -8.59 1.60 13.85
C THR A 285 -7.52 2.19 14.75
N TRP A 286 -6.30 2.21 14.24
CA TRP A 286 -5.16 2.80 14.94
C TRP A 286 -4.80 4.18 14.40
N TYR A 287 -5.13 4.47 13.18
CA TYR A 287 -4.78 5.72 12.50
C TYR A 287 -6.00 6.46 11.95
N TYR A 288 -6.83 5.80 11.15
CA TYR A 288 -7.97 6.44 10.52
C TYR A 288 -9.02 6.88 11.55
N THR A 289 -9.47 8.09 11.40
CA THR A 289 -10.68 8.62 12.03
C THR A 289 -11.44 9.45 11.02
N THR A 290 -12.76 9.60 11.22
CA THR A 290 -13.60 10.46 10.37
C THR A 290 -13.19 11.94 10.44
N ASN A 291 -12.52 12.37 11.50
CA ASN A 291 -11.90 13.71 11.58
C ASN A 291 -10.61 13.78 10.76
N LEU A 292 -9.76 12.76 10.84
CA LEU A 292 -8.53 12.69 10.07
C LEU A 292 -8.79 12.64 8.56
N HIS A 293 -9.88 11.99 8.13
CA HIS A 293 -10.29 11.97 6.73
C HIS A 293 -10.27 13.38 6.11
N ARG A 294 -10.88 14.36 6.78
CA ARG A 294 -10.91 15.75 6.30
C ARG A 294 -9.52 16.40 6.36
N GLY A 295 -8.78 16.14 7.44
CA GLY A 295 -7.44 16.69 7.64
C GLY A 295 -6.43 16.21 6.61
N ALA A 296 -6.53 14.96 6.17
CA ALA A 296 -5.63 14.38 5.18
C ALA A 296 -5.71 15.06 3.80
N PHE A 297 -6.84 15.68 3.46
CA PHE A 297 -7.00 16.47 2.23
C PHE A 297 -6.57 17.94 2.37
N MET A 298 -6.15 18.38 3.56
CA MET A 298 -5.61 19.73 3.77
C MET A 298 -4.11 19.71 3.48
N LEU A 299 -3.75 19.98 2.25
CA LEU A 299 -2.36 19.88 1.78
C LEU A 299 -1.54 21.12 2.19
N PRO A 300 -0.22 20.96 2.38
CA PRO A 300 0.69 22.10 2.48
C PRO A 300 0.66 22.97 1.23
N LYS A 301 0.83 24.28 1.40
CA LYS A 301 0.74 25.25 0.32
C LYS A 301 1.63 24.92 -0.89
N TYR A 302 2.86 24.45 -0.66
CA TYR A 302 3.76 24.11 -1.77
C TYR A 302 3.26 22.90 -2.59
N VAL A 303 2.52 21.96 -1.96
CA VAL A 303 1.91 20.84 -2.65
C VAL A 303 0.69 21.30 -3.46
N GLU A 304 -0.14 22.18 -2.87
CA GLU A 304 -1.25 22.78 -3.60
C GLU A 304 -0.77 23.52 -4.86
N ASP A 305 0.28 24.35 -4.72
CA ASP A 305 0.87 25.10 -5.84
C ASP A 305 1.39 24.14 -6.93
N LEU A 306 2.08 23.09 -6.53
CA LEU A 306 2.60 22.07 -7.44
C LEU A 306 1.49 21.41 -8.27
N LEU A 307 0.38 21.03 -7.63
CA LEU A 307 -0.74 20.39 -8.30
C LEU A 307 -1.49 21.38 -9.22
N GLU A 308 -1.74 22.61 -8.74
CA GLU A 308 -2.38 23.67 -9.52
C GLU A 308 -1.58 24.07 -10.76
N GLU A 309 -0.25 24.14 -10.67
CA GLU A 309 0.63 24.38 -11.83
C GLU A 309 0.47 23.32 -12.91
N GLU A 310 0.36 22.05 -12.49
CA GLU A 310 0.14 20.95 -13.42
C GLU A 310 -1.24 20.99 -14.06
N GLU A 311 -2.28 21.28 -13.29
CA GLU A 311 -3.67 21.41 -13.77
C GLU A 311 -3.78 22.55 -14.79
N ASN A 312 -3.18 23.71 -14.51
CA ASN A 312 -3.18 24.88 -15.41
C ASN A 312 -2.36 24.69 -16.69
N SER A 313 -1.42 23.75 -16.69
CA SER A 313 -0.59 23.42 -17.87
C SER A 313 -1.29 22.50 -18.86
N LEU A 314 -2.43 21.95 -18.52
CA LEU A 314 -3.20 20.95 -19.25
C LEU A 314 -4.32 21.55 -20.08
#